data_36a3965b6a4b9ca1a9702d5de7fd8e9d
#
_entry.id   36a3965b6a4b9ca1a9702d5de7fd8e9d
#
_cell.length_a   1.000
_cell.length_b   1.000
_cell.length_c   1.000
_cell.angle_alpha   90.00
_cell.angle_beta   90.00
_cell.angle_gamma   90.00
#
_symmetry.space_group_name_H-M   'P 1'
#
loop_
_entity.id
_entity.type
_entity.pdbx_description
1 polymer ?
#
loop_
_entity_poly.entity_id
_entity_poly.type
_entity_poly.pdbx_seq_one_letter_code
_entity_poly.pdbx_strand_id
1 'polypeptide(L)'
;MNIKIDNLRKSYGKKETLKGINLNINEGMFGLLGPNGAGKTTLMRILTTLIPKTDGNITIDNIDINNKKEIRKIIGYLPQDFSFYPAMSVYEAMDYLALLSGMKNKELRKNKIEYLLKKVNLQNHKKTKFKALSGGMKRRLGIAQALLHDPKIVIVDEPTAGLDPEERIRFRNLLRDFSDERIVILSTHIVEDVEFTCENLAILNEGELLYNGKVKELLKKAEGYVWTANIDREELDDMRKKYPIISTVSEGQYIRVKIIAEEKPLLNAENIKPSIEDAYMKLMKEV
;
A
#
# COMPACT_ATOMS: atom_id res chain seq x y z
N MET A 1 -19.05 6.75 -1.49
CA MET A 1 -18.60 5.95 -0.31
C MET A 1 -17.37 6.59 0.32
N ASN A 2 -17.20 6.55 1.66
CA ASN A 2 -16.01 7.08 2.31
C ASN A 2 -15.65 6.31 3.59
N ILE A 3 -14.39 6.45 4.01
CA ILE A 3 -13.89 6.03 5.33
C ILE A 3 -13.45 7.29 6.05
N LYS A 4 -14.02 7.55 7.21
CA LYS A 4 -13.66 8.69 8.05
C LYS A 4 -13.04 8.20 9.36
N ILE A 5 -11.88 8.71 9.68
CA ILE A 5 -11.08 8.38 10.86
C ILE A 5 -10.81 9.68 11.62
N ASP A 6 -11.25 9.75 12.86
CA ASP A 6 -11.10 10.92 13.71
C ASP A 6 -10.32 10.53 14.98
N ASN A 7 -9.13 11.14 15.17
CA ASN A 7 -8.26 10.98 16.33
C ASN A 7 -8.01 9.52 16.72
N LEU A 8 -7.76 8.66 15.74
CA LEU A 8 -7.55 7.23 15.98
C LEU A 8 -6.27 6.98 16.75
N ARG A 9 -6.37 6.27 17.88
CA ARG A 9 -5.25 5.85 18.71
C ARG A 9 -5.22 4.33 18.87
N LYS A 10 -4.02 3.78 18.89
CA LYS A 10 -3.79 2.38 19.20
C LYS A 10 -2.54 2.19 20.04
N SER A 11 -2.72 1.58 21.21
CA SER A 11 -1.63 1.21 22.11
C SER A 11 -1.57 -0.30 22.32
N TYR A 12 -0.37 -0.83 22.46
CA TYR A 12 -0.05 -2.18 22.90
C TYR A 12 0.76 -2.08 24.20
N GLY A 13 0.10 -2.28 25.32
CA GLY A 13 0.70 -1.98 26.64
C GLY A 13 1.10 -0.50 26.73
N LYS A 14 2.38 -0.24 26.96
CA LYS A 14 2.92 1.13 27.06
C LYS A 14 3.29 1.77 25.71
N LYS A 15 3.33 0.99 24.62
CA LYS A 15 3.72 1.48 23.31
C LYS A 15 2.51 1.99 22.55
N GLU A 16 2.44 3.29 22.29
CA GLU A 16 1.47 3.89 21.38
C GLU A 16 1.95 3.70 19.93
N THR A 17 1.15 2.99 19.13
CA THR A 17 1.48 2.61 17.74
C THR A 17 0.79 3.51 16.74
N LEU A 18 -0.40 4.05 17.07
CA LEU A 18 -1.08 5.10 16.30
C LEU A 18 -1.42 6.24 17.26
N LYS A 19 -1.03 7.46 16.89
CA LYS A 19 -0.98 8.63 17.77
C LYS A 19 -1.95 9.73 17.30
N GLY A 20 -3.25 9.40 17.21
CA GLY A 20 -4.26 10.40 16.85
C GLY A 20 -4.39 10.63 15.35
N ILE A 21 -4.51 9.57 14.57
CA ILE A 21 -4.65 9.63 13.11
C ILE A 21 -5.99 10.24 12.72
N ASN A 22 -5.96 11.27 11.86
CA ASN A 22 -7.12 11.88 11.23
C ASN A 22 -7.03 11.66 9.72
N LEU A 23 -7.97 10.93 9.13
CA LEU A 23 -7.89 10.53 7.73
C LEU A 23 -9.28 10.40 7.12
N ASN A 24 -9.43 10.89 5.88
CA ASN A 24 -10.64 10.71 5.09
C ASN A 24 -10.24 10.05 3.76
N ILE A 25 -10.82 8.88 3.46
CA ILE A 25 -10.54 8.11 2.25
C ILE A 25 -11.83 8.02 1.44
N ASN A 26 -11.77 8.45 0.18
CA ASN A 26 -12.88 8.38 -0.77
C ASN A 26 -12.65 7.27 -1.79
N GLU A 27 -13.61 7.07 -2.70
CA GLU A 27 -13.54 6.09 -3.78
C GLU A 27 -12.28 6.27 -4.65
N GLY A 28 -11.83 5.15 -5.21
CA GLY A 28 -10.62 5.04 -6.02
C GLY A 28 -9.44 4.38 -5.28
N MET A 29 -8.26 4.46 -5.90
CA MET A 29 -7.02 3.95 -5.33
C MET A 29 -6.44 4.94 -4.32
N PHE A 30 -6.19 4.46 -3.10
CA PHE A 30 -5.59 5.22 -2.02
C PHE A 30 -4.31 4.53 -1.52
N GLY A 31 -3.18 5.25 -1.54
CA GLY A 31 -1.89 4.76 -1.04
C GLY A 31 -1.70 5.05 0.44
N LEU A 32 -1.28 4.05 1.20
CA LEU A 32 -0.79 4.22 2.57
C LEU A 32 0.71 3.91 2.59
N LEU A 33 1.53 4.94 2.54
CA LEU A 33 2.98 4.85 2.45
C LEU A 33 3.63 5.06 3.82
N GLY A 34 4.78 4.43 4.06
CA GLY A 34 5.59 4.64 5.25
C GLY A 34 6.57 3.50 5.50
N PRO A 35 7.58 3.70 6.35
CA PRO A 35 8.57 2.67 6.66
C PRO A 35 7.95 1.50 7.44
N ASN A 36 8.74 0.42 7.58
CA ASN A 36 8.36 -0.68 8.44
C ASN A 36 8.25 -0.19 9.90
N GLY A 37 7.17 -0.60 10.57
CA GLY A 37 6.88 -0.14 11.93
C GLY A 37 6.13 1.19 12.03
N ALA A 38 5.84 1.88 10.93
CA ALA A 38 5.10 3.16 10.93
C ALA A 38 3.65 3.07 11.44
N GLY A 39 3.08 1.86 11.56
CA GLY A 39 1.70 1.66 12.01
C GLY A 39 0.73 1.25 10.90
N LYS A 40 1.17 1.12 9.64
CA LYS A 40 0.32 0.78 8.47
C LYS A 40 -0.51 -0.48 8.70
N THR A 41 0.14 -1.62 8.99
CA THR A 41 -0.57 -2.90 9.24
C THR A 41 -1.51 -2.82 10.44
N THR A 42 -1.16 -2.04 11.47
CA THR A 42 -2.05 -1.82 12.62
C THR A 42 -3.32 -1.09 12.19
N LEU A 43 -3.19 -0.02 11.40
CA LEU A 43 -4.33 0.70 10.83
C LEU A 43 -5.20 -0.23 9.97
N MET A 44 -4.60 -1.02 9.06
CA MET A 44 -5.33 -1.99 8.22
C MET A 44 -6.10 -3.02 9.07
N ARG A 45 -5.48 -3.57 10.11
CA ARG A 45 -6.12 -4.54 11.01
C ARG A 45 -7.27 -3.94 11.82
N ILE A 46 -7.22 -2.66 12.16
CA ILE A 46 -8.35 -1.96 12.81
C ILE A 46 -9.48 -1.78 11.80
N LEU A 47 -9.21 -1.26 10.60
CA LEU A 47 -10.22 -1.05 9.56
C LEU A 47 -10.93 -2.35 9.17
N THR A 48 -10.20 -3.47 9.15
CA THR A 48 -10.76 -4.81 8.89
C THR A 48 -11.39 -5.47 10.11
N THR A 49 -11.48 -4.76 11.23
CA THR A 49 -12.04 -5.23 12.51
C THR A 49 -11.34 -6.47 13.12
N LEU A 50 -10.10 -6.76 12.70
CA LEU A 50 -9.29 -7.85 13.24
C LEU A 50 -8.78 -7.55 14.64
N ILE A 51 -8.45 -6.28 14.91
CA ILE A 51 -8.08 -5.80 16.24
C ILE A 51 -8.92 -4.57 16.62
N PRO A 52 -9.20 -4.35 17.92
CA PRO A 52 -9.90 -3.14 18.35
C PRO A 52 -8.94 -1.93 18.37
N LYS A 53 -9.50 -0.74 18.14
CA LYS A 53 -8.83 0.53 18.44
C LYS A 53 -8.72 0.73 19.95
N THR A 54 -7.84 1.62 20.41
CA THR A 54 -7.78 2.05 21.81
C THR A 54 -8.68 3.25 22.04
N ASP A 55 -8.63 4.24 21.12
CA ASP A 55 -9.45 5.46 21.20
C ASP A 55 -9.70 6.03 19.80
N GLY A 56 -10.49 7.12 19.70
CA GLY A 56 -10.88 7.77 18.45
C GLY A 56 -12.14 7.17 17.83
N ASN A 57 -12.54 7.70 16.67
CA ASN A 57 -13.75 7.26 15.97
C ASN A 57 -13.43 6.86 14.53
N ILE A 58 -14.12 5.82 14.05
CA ILE A 58 -14.04 5.39 12.65
C ILE A 58 -15.44 5.09 12.16
N THR A 59 -15.81 5.69 11.04
CA THR A 59 -17.02 5.36 10.29
C THR A 59 -16.67 4.97 8.86
N ILE A 60 -17.35 3.97 8.35
CA ILE A 60 -17.20 3.48 6.98
C ILE A 60 -18.59 3.51 6.35
N ASP A 61 -18.80 4.39 5.36
CA ASP A 61 -20.10 4.63 4.75
C ASP A 61 -21.23 4.85 5.81
N ASN A 62 -20.94 5.70 6.79
CA ASN A 62 -21.76 5.98 7.99
C ASN A 62 -21.99 4.78 8.95
N ILE A 63 -21.33 3.64 8.74
CA ILE A 63 -21.37 2.49 9.64
C ILE A 63 -20.24 2.63 10.66
N ASP A 64 -20.56 2.62 11.95
CA ASP A 64 -19.54 2.61 13.01
C ASP A 64 -18.69 1.32 12.95
N ILE A 65 -17.38 1.45 13.12
CA ILE A 65 -16.41 0.35 13.06
C ILE A 65 -16.72 -0.77 14.07
N ASN A 66 -17.40 -0.46 15.18
CA ASN A 66 -17.80 -1.42 16.18
C ASN A 66 -18.89 -2.37 15.67
N ASN A 67 -19.64 -2.00 14.62
CA ASN A 67 -20.58 -2.89 13.95
C ASN A 67 -19.84 -3.86 13.01
N LYS A 68 -18.99 -4.69 13.61
CA LYS A 68 -18.07 -5.61 12.90
C LYS A 68 -18.76 -6.47 11.85
N LYS A 69 -20.01 -6.88 12.09
CA LYS A 69 -20.77 -7.74 11.17
C LYS A 69 -21.07 -7.02 9.86
N GLU A 70 -21.54 -5.79 9.91
CA GLU A 70 -21.84 -5.01 8.71
C GLU A 70 -20.55 -4.55 7.99
N ILE A 71 -19.53 -4.13 8.75
CA ILE A 71 -18.23 -3.76 8.19
C ILE A 71 -17.61 -4.93 7.40
N ARG A 72 -17.61 -6.15 7.94
CA ARG A 72 -17.04 -7.33 7.26
C ARG A 72 -17.78 -7.75 5.99
N LYS A 73 -19.04 -7.34 5.82
CA LYS A 73 -19.79 -7.58 4.57
C LYS A 73 -19.29 -6.73 3.42
N ILE A 74 -18.75 -5.56 3.70
CA ILE A 74 -18.36 -4.56 2.70
C ILE A 74 -16.84 -4.45 2.50
N ILE A 75 -16.03 -5.14 3.30
CA ILE A 75 -14.56 -5.11 3.23
C ILE A 75 -14.01 -6.46 2.80
N GLY A 76 -13.19 -6.46 1.74
CA GLY A 76 -12.26 -7.54 1.40
C GLY A 76 -10.86 -7.22 1.87
N TYR A 77 -10.13 -8.20 2.39
CA TYR A 77 -8.79 -8.03 2.92
C TYR A 77 -7.79 -9.04 2.39
N LEU A 78 -6.67 -8.53 1.88
CA LEU A 78 -5.47 -9.31 1.59
C LEU A 78 -4.38 -8.93 2.60
N PRO A 79 -4.06 -9.80 3.58
CA PRO A 79 -2.99 -9.56 4.53
C PRO A 79 -1.61 -9.73 3.88
N GLN A 80 -0.59 -9.15 4.49
CA GLN A 80 0.82 -9.30 4.08
C GLN A 80 1.22 -10.77 3.99
N ASP A 81 0.88 -11.58 5.01
CA ASP A 81 1.12 -13.02 5.05
C ASP A 81 -0.15 -13.79 4.69
N PHE A 82 -0.46 -13.87 3.40
CA PHE A 82 -1.55 -14.69 2.92
C PHE A 82 -1.10 -16.16 2.81
N SER A 83 -1.72 -17.02 3.61
CA SER A 83 -1.48 -18.46 3.59
C SER A 83 -2.80 -19.23 3.60
N PHE A 84 -2.76 -20.43 3.06
CA PHE A 84 -3.89 -21.35 3.04
C PHE A 84 -3.43 -22.79 3.26
N TYR A 85 -4.38 -23.74 3.42
CA TYR A 85 -4.06 -25.15 3.60
C TYR A 85 -3.23 -25.70 2.43
N PRO A 86 -1.98 -26.16 2.66
CA PRO A 86 -1.04 -26.49 1.59
C PRO A 86 -1.54 -27.59 0.63
N ALA A 87 -2.38 -28.51 1.12
CA ALA A 87 -2.90 -29.64 0.36
C ALA A 87 -4.16 -29.32 -0.46
N MET A 88 -4.83 -28.20 -0.18
CA MET A 88 -6.02 -27.79 -0.96
C MET A 88 -5.61 -27.25 -2.33
N SER A 89 -6.40 -27.56 -3.34
CA SER A 89 -6.26 -26.93 -4.64
C SER A 89 -6.77 -25.49 -4.62
N VAL A 90 -6.39 -24.71 -5.62
CA VAL A 90 -6.87 -23.34 -5.82
C VAL A 90 -8.42 -23.29 -5.79
N TYR A 91 -9.08 -24.19 -6.51
CA TYR A 91 -10.55 -24.22 -6.54
C TYR A 91 -11.14 -24.59 -5.17
N GLU A 92 -10.62 -25.63 -4.51
CA GLU A 92 -11.08 -26.04 -3.18
C GLU A 92 -10.93 -24.93 -2.15
N ALA A 93 -9.81 -24.20 -2.18
CA ALA A 93 -9.58 -23.05 -1.32
C ALA A 93 -10.61 -21.94 -1.54
N MET A 94 -10.86 -21.59 -2.79
CA MET A 94 -11.85 -20.56 -3.15
C MET A 94 -13.28 -21.00 -2.80
N ASP A 95 -13.65 -22.25 -3.04
CA ASP A 95 -14.98 -22.79 -2.72
C ASP A 95 -15.23 -22.79 -1.21
N TYR A 96 -14.23 -23.20 -0.43
CA TYR A 96 -14.29 -23.18 1.02
C TYR A 96 -14.49 -21.74 1.57
N LEU A 97 -13.71 -20.79 1.07
CA LEU A 97 -13.81 -19.38 1.50
C LEU A 97 -15.14 -18.74 1.06
N ALA A 98 -15.63 -19.09 -0.12
CA ALA A 98 -16.94 -18.62 -0.59
C ALA A 98 -18.10 -19.16 0.27
N LEU A 99 -18.02 -20.41 0.72
CA LEU A 99 -18.97 -20.95 1.70
C LEU A 99 -18.93 -20.21 3.04
N LEU A 100 -17.74 -19.94 3.57
CA LEU A 100 -17.55 -19.17 4.80
C LEU A 100 -18.07 -17.72 4.68
N SER A 101 -17.99 -17.15 3.47
CA SER A 101 -18.55 -15.83 3.15
C SER A 101 -20.09 -15.85 2.98
N GLY A 102 -20.76 -17.00 3.19
CA GLY A 102 -22.20 -17.12 3.15
C GLY A 102 -22.79 -17.45 1.77
N MET A 103 -21.97 -17.76 0.76
CA MET A 103 -22.42 -18.12 -0.59
C MET A 103 -22.92 -19.59 -0.63
N LYS A 104 -24.15 -19.84 -0.18
CA LYS A 104 -24.72 -21.19 -0.08
C LYS A 104 -25.06 -21.82 -1.45
N ASN A 105 -25.48 -21.01 -2.43
CA ASN A 105 -25.84 -21.52 -3.75
C ASN A 105 -24.59 -21.99 -4.50
N LYS A 106 -24.54 -23.28 -4.82
CA LYS A 106 -23.38 -23.94 -5.45
C LYS A 106 -23.07 -23.41 -6.85
N GLU A 107 -24.08 -23.13 -7.63
CA GLU A 107 -23.94 -22.67 -9.03
C GLU A 107 -23.42 -21.22 -9.07
N LEU A 108 -24.02 -20.32 -8.29
CA LEU A 108 -23.55 -18.93 -8.15
C LEU A 108 -22.13 -18.89 -7.63
N ARG A 109 -21.79 -19.73 -6.65
CA ARG A 109 -20.44 -19.83 -6.11
C ARG A 109 -19.44 -20.30 -7.15
N LYS A 110 -19.76 -21.35 -7.93
CA LYS A 110 -18.92 -21.83 -9.02
C LYS A 110 -18.67 -20.72 -10.05
N ASN A 111 -19.72 -20.05 -10.50
CA ASN A 111 -19.62 -18.98 -11.51
C ASN A 111 -18.75 -17.81 -11.00
N LYS A 112 -18.95 -17.40 -9.74
CA LYS A 112 -18.12 -16.33 -9.13
C LYS A 112 -16.64 -16.73 -9.03
N ILE A 113 -16.37 -17.97 -8.60
CA ILE A 113 -14.99 -18.47 -8.51
C ILE A 113 -14.33 -18.52 -9.88
N GLU A 114 -15.01 -19.04 -10.90
CA GLU A 114 -14.48 -19.12 -12.26
C GLU A 114 -14.20 -17.74 -12.84
N TYR A 115 -15.11 -16.79 -12.64
CA TYR A 115 -14.92 -15.39 -13.01
C TYR A 115 -13.67 -14.79 -12.35
N LEU A 116 -13.53 -14.92 -11.02
CA LEU A 116 -12.40 -14.36 -10.29
C LEU A 116 -11.08 -15.02 -10.68
N LEU A 117 -11.03 -16.35 -10.81
CA LEU A 117 -9.82 -17.05 -11.23
C LEU A 117 -9.39 -16.65 -12.66
N LYS A 118 -10.35 -16.35 -13.55
CA LYS A 118 -10.04 -15.79 -14.87
C LYS A 118 -9.44 -14.39 -14.74
N LYS A 119 -10.05 -13.52 -13.92
CA LYS A 119 -9.56 -12.13 -13.70
C LYS A 119 -8.13 -12.08 -13.14
N VAL A 120 -7.79 -13.00 -12.24
CA VAL A 120 -6.45 -13.05 -11.64
C VAL A 120 -5.48 -13.98 -12.41
N ASN A 121 -5.84 -14.43 -13.61
CA ASN A 121 -5.05 -15.32 -14.47
C ASN A 121 -4.62 -16.64 -13.78
N LEU A 122 -5.56 -17.26 -13.06
CA LEU A 122 -5.38 -18.57 -12.40
C LEU A 122 -6.33 -19.65 -12.90
N GLN A 123 -7.08 -19.40 -14.00
CA GLN A 123 -8.08 -20.34 -14.54
C GLN A 123 -7.50 -21.71 -14.92
N ASN A 124 -6.24 -21.74 -15.37
CA ASN A 124 -5.54 -22.98 -15.75
C ASN A 124 -4.93 -23.72 -14.55
N HIS A 125 -4.94 -23.09 -13.36
CA HIS A 125 -4.35 -23.59 -12.13
C HIS A 125 -5.39 -24.06 -11.11
N LYS A 126 -6.66 -24.24 -11.49
CA LYS A 126 -7.77 -24.64 -10.59
C LYS A 126 -7.44 -25.86 -9.74
N LYS A 127 -6.74 -26.86 -10.32
CA LYS A 127 -6.38 -28.12 -9.68
C LYS A 127 -4.99 -28.09 -9.00
N THR A 128 -4.22 -27.02 -9.19
CA THR A 128 -2.89 -26.88 -8.59
C THR A 128 -3.03 -26.72 -7.08
N LYS A 129 -2.22 -27.45 -6.32
CA LYS A 129 -2.22 -27.37 -4.84
C LYS A 129 -1.59 -26.06 -4.39
N PHE A 130 -2.09 -25.46 -3.29
CA PHE A 130 -1.61 -24.18 -2.78
C PHE A 130 -0.09 -24.15 -2.55
N LYS A 131 0.48 -25.26 -2.01
CA LYS A 131 1.93 -25.38 -1.80
C LYS A 131 2.78 -25.27 -3.08
N ALA A 132 2.20 -25.59 -4.23
CA ALA A 132 2.87 -25.60 -5.54
C ALA A 132 2.76 -24.26 -6.29
N LEU A 133 2.05 -23.27 -5.72
CA LEU A 133 1.92 -21.93 -6.30
C LEU A 133 3.19 -21.10 -6.07
N SER A 134 3.58 -20.31 -7.08
CA SER A 134 4.60 -19.26 -6.91
C SER A 134 4.10 -18.16 -5.95
N GLY A 135 5.01 -17.30 -5.49
CA GLY A 135 4.68 -16.14 -4.65
C GLY A 135 3.63 -15.23 -5.31
N GLY A 136 3.83 -14.88 -6.59
CA GLY A 136 2.89 -14.08 -7.37
C GLY A 136 1.53 -14.77 -7.55
N MET A 137 1.50 -16.10 -7.80
CA MET A 137 0.25 -16.85 -7.89
C MET A 137 -0.50 -16.86 -6.55
N LYS A 138 0.19 -17.00 -5.41
CA LYS A 138 -0.42 -16.91 -4.07
C LYS A 138 -1.02 -15.54 -3.83
N ARG A 139 -0.32 -14.46 -4.18
CA ARG A 139 -0.84 -13.09 -4.06
C ARG A 139 -2.07 -12.87 -4.94
N ARG A 140 -2.06 -13.35 -6.18
CA ARG A 140 -3.22 -13.29 -7.08
C ARG A 140 -4.42 -14.09 -6.55
N LEU A 141 -4.18 -15.25 -5.96
CA LEU A 141 -5.24 -16.00 -5.27
C LEU A 141 -5.78 -15.25 -4.05
N GLY A 142 -4.89 -14.59 -3.31
CA GLY A 142 -5.25 -13.76 -2.16
C GLY A 142 -6.15 -12.58 -2.52
N ILE A 143 -5.91 -11.89 -3.65
CA ILE A 143 -6.84 -10.84 -4.08
C ILE A 143 -8.17 -11.43 -4.57
N ALA A 144 -8.15 -12.58 -5.27
CA ALA A 144 -9.37 -13.24 -5.69
C ALA A 144 -10.26 -13.61 -4.50
N GLN A 145 -9.67 -14.12 -3.40
CA GLN A 145 -10.43 -14.43 -2.17
C GLN A 145 -11.01 -13.18 -1.52
N ALA A 146 -10.25 -12.06 -1.50
CA ALA A 146 -10.74 -10.81 -0.94
C ALA A 146 -11.97 -10.25 -1.69
N LEU A 147 -12.13 -10.62 -2.96
CA LEU A 147 -13.22 -10.19 -3.85
C LEU A 147 -14.41 -11.16 -3.92
N LEU A 148 -14.37 -12.28 -3.19
CA LEU A 148 -15.40 -13.32 -3.29
C LEU A 148 -16.82 -12.81 -3.03
N HIS A 149 -17.01 -12.03 -1.97
CA HIS A 149 -18.30 -11.50 -1.53
C HIS A 149 -18.63 -10.12 -2.11
N ASP A 150 -17.90 -9.72 -3.17
CA ASP A 150 -18.08 -8.45 -3.88
C ASP A 150 -18.03 -7.20 -2.97
N PRO A 151 -16.92 -7.03 -2.23
CA PRO A 151 -16.80 -5.95 -1.27
C PRO A 151 -16.75 -4.59 -1.96
N LYS A 152 -17.23 -3.58 -1.27
CA LYS A 152 -17.12 -2.17 -1.70
C LYS A 152 -15.76 -1.55 -1.36
N ILE A 153 -15.04 -2.15 -0.41
CA ILE A 153 -13.70 -1.73 0.02
C ILE A 153 -12.77 -2.92 -0.06
N VAL A 154 -11.60 -2.72 -0.66
CA VAL A 154 -10.52 -3.71 -0.72
C VAL A 154 -9.29 -3.14 -0.02
N ILE A 155 -8.81 -3.84 0.98
CA ILE A 155 -7.61 -3.47 1.74
C ILE A 155 -6.52 -4.48 1.43
N VAL A 156 -5.35 -3.99 1.01
CA VAL A 156 -4.22 -4.82 0.56
C VAL A 156 -2.97 -4.38 1.31
N ASP A 157 -2.42 -5.28 2.12
CA ASP A 157 -1.27 -4.97 2.97
C ASP A 157 0.01 -5.55 2.38
N GLU A 158 0.95 -4.69 1.94
CA GLU A 158 2.27 -5.03 1.37
C GLU A 158 2.20 -6.08 0.24
N PRO A 159 1.33 -5.96 -0.76
CA PRO A 159 1.05 -7.06 -1.69
C PRO A 159 2.18 -7.35 -2.67
N THR A 160 3.03 -6.37 -2.95
CA THR A 160 4.08 -6.43 -3.98
C THR A 160 5.45 -6.78 -3.40
N ALA A 161 5.56 -6.85 -2.07
CA ALA A 161 6.80 -7.22 -1.39
C ALA A 161 7.25 -8.63 -1.81
N GLY A 162 8.51 -8.74 -2.29
CA GLY A 162 9.09 -10.01 -2.74
C GLY A 162 8.58 -10.53 -4.09
N LEU A 163 7.83 -9.74 -4.84
CA LEU A 163 7.49 -10.03 -6.23
C LEU A 163 8.59 -9.53 -7.18
N ASP A 164 8.80 -10.26 -8.28
CA ASP A 164 9.62 -9.75 -9.37
C ASP A 164 8.96 -8.55 -10.07
N PRO A 165 9.71 -7.75 -10.85
CA PRO A 165 9.19 -6.52 -11.46
C PRO A 165 7.96 -6.77 -12.37
N GLU A 166 7.93 -7.86 -13.12
CA GLU A 166 6.83 -8.16 -14.03
C GLU A 166 5.56 -8.51 -13.26
N GLU A 167 5.65 -9.37 -12.23
CA GLU A 167 4.52 -9.72 -11.37
C GLU A 167 4.01 -8.49 -10.58
N ARG A 168 4.91 -7.57 -10.17
CA ARG A 168 4.53 -6.31 -9.52
C ARG A 168 3.68 -5.43 -10.44
N ILE A 169 4.10 -5.25 -11.70
CA ILE A 169 3.34 -4.49 -12.69
C ILE A 169 1.96 -5.14 -12.92
N ARG A 170 1.92 -6.45 -13.10
CA ARG A 170 0.66 -7.20 -13.28
C ARG A 170 -0.27 -7.04 -12.10
N PHE A 171 0.26 -7.08 -10.88
CA PHE A 171 -0.54 -6.95 -9.66
C PHE A 171 -1.10 -5.53 -9.50
N ARG A 172 -0.28 -4.49 -9.78
CA ARG A 172 -0.74 -3.09 -9.78
C ARG A 172 -1.88 -2.86 -10.77
N ASN A 173 -1.73 -3.34 -12.00
CA ASN A 173 -2.79 -3.25 -13.01
C ASN A 173 -4.08 -3.95 -12.55
N LEU A 174 -3.94 -5.14 -11.96
CA LEU A 174 -5.08 -5.88 -11.41
C LEU A 174 -5.81 -5.10 -10.32
N LEU A 175 -5.11 -4.47 -9.38
CA LEU A 175 -5.74 -3.64 -8.35
C LEU A 175 -6.47 -2.43 -8.94
N ARG A 176 -5.88 -1.78 -9.95
CA ARG A 176 -6.51 -0.66 -10.66
C ARG A 176 -7.79 -1.08 -11.35
N ASP A 177 -7.81 -2.25 -12.02
CA ASP A 177 -9.01 -2.78 -12.68
C ASP A 177 -10.15 -3.07 -11.70
N PHE A 178 -9.85 -3.25 -10.41
CA PHE A 178 -10.85 -3.45 -9.36
C PHE A 178 -11.19 -2.17 -8.60
N SER A 179 -10.56 -1.04 -8.87
CA SER A 179 -10.79 0.22 -8.14
C SER A 179 -12.01 1.00 -8.63
N ASP A 180 -12.57 0.66 -9.79
CA ASP A 180 -13.78 1.29 -10.30
C ASP A 180 -14.94 1.09 -9.31
N GLU A 181 -15.58 2.19 -8.89
CA GLU A 181 -16.70 2.21 -7.93
C GLU A 181 -16.40 1.59 -6.55
N ARG A 182 -15.12 1.46 -6.17
CA ARG A 182 -14.65 0.93 -4.88
C ARG A 182 -13.60 1.82 -4.26
N ILE A 183 -13.43 1.64 -2.96
CA ILE A 183 -12.21 2.10 -2.26
C ILE A 183 -11.20 0.96 -2.28
N VAL A 184 -10.02 1.19 -2.84
CA VAL A 184 -8.89 0.25 -2.76
C VAL A 184 -7.77 0.90 -1.97
N ILE A 185 -7.45 0.38 -0.79
CA ILE A 185 -6.36 0.87 0.04
C ILE A 185 -5.15 -0.04 -0.16
N LEU A 186 -4.07 0.54 -0.68
CA LEU A 186 -2.78 -0.11 -0.87
C LEU A 186 -1.81 0.34 0.21
N SER A 187 -1.48 -0.54 1.16
CA SER A 187 -0.42 -0.31 2.13
C SER A 187 0.91 -0.79 1.55
N THR A 188 1.93 0.07 1.54
CA THR A 188 3.25 -0.27 1.02
C THR A 188 4.36 0.62 1.62
N HIS A 189 5.59 0.13 1.58
CA HIS A 189 6.80 0.94 1.78
C HIS A 189 7.52 1.28 0.46
N ILE A 190 6.97 0.81 -0.67
CA ILE A 190 7.53 0.99 -2.01
C ILE A 190 6.85 2.18 -2.67
N VAL A 191 7.59 3.26 -2.85
CA VAL A 191 7.07 4.54 -3.39
C VAL A 191 6.49 4.37 -4.79
N GLU A 192 7.15 3.60 -5.66
CA GLU A 192 6.69 3.33 -7.02
C GLU A 192 5.29 2.70 -7.09
N ASP A 193 4.91 1.87 -6.10
CA ASP A 193 3.59 1.25 -6.11
C ASP A 193 2.48 2.30 -5.96
N VAL A 194 2.71 3.35 -5.19
CA VAL A 194 1.79 4.48 -5.03
C VAL A 194 1.81 5.37 -6.26
N GLU A 195 3.01 5.67 -6.80
CA GLU A 195 3.21 6.56 -7.93
C GLU A 195 2.39 6.16 -9.16
N PHE A 196 2.38 4.86 -9.46
CA PHE A 196 1.74 4.34 -10.67
C PHE A 196 0.26 3.97 -10.49
N THR A 197 -0.25 3.95 -9.25
CA THR A 197 -1.61 3.44 -9.01
C THR A 197 -2.53 4.40 -8.27
N CYS A 198 -2.00 5.30 -7.44
CA CYS A 198 -2.81 6.10 -6.53
C CYS A 198 -2.86 7.58 -6.92
N GLU A 199 -4.04 8.18 -6.86
CA GLU A 199 -4.20 9.63 -6.97
C GLU A 199 -4.03 10.34 -5.63
N ASN A 200 -4.43 9.67 -4.56
CA ASN A 200 -4.38 10.16 -3.18
C ASN A 200 -3.55 9.22 -2.32
N LEU A 201 -2.82 9.78 -1.38
CA LEU A 201 -2.02 9.02 -0.43
C LEU A 201 -2.01 9.64 0.96
N ALA A 202 -1.72 8.79 1.93
CA ALA A 202 -1.29 9.18 3.26
C ALA A 202 0.12 8.65 3.53
N ILE A 203 0.94 9.44 4.22
CA ILE A 203 2.28 9.03 4.66
C ILE A 203 2.27 8.92 6.17
N LEU A 204 2.54 7.72 6.67
CA LEU A 204 2.69 7.44 8.09
C LEU A 204 4.17 7.30 8.45
N ASN A 205 4.55 7.88 9.60
CA ASN A 205 5.82 7.63 10.24
C ASN A 205 5.63 7.56 11.76
N GLU A 206 6.21 6.56 12.42
CA GLU A 206 6.18 6.38 13.88
C GLU A 206 4.81 6.54 14.54
N GLY A 207 3.74 6.14 13.83
CA GLY A 207 2.36 6.23 14.30
C GLY A 207 1.70 7.57 14.09
N GLU A 208 2.33 8.51 13.41
CA GLU A 208 1.82 9.83 13.07
C GLU A 208 1.57 9.99 11.58
N LEU A 209 0.61 10.83 11.22
CA LEU A 209 0.27 11.14 9.84
C LEU A 209 1.07 12.38 9.40
N LEU A 210 2.10 12.20 8.57
CA LEU A 210 2.93 13.29 8.06
C LEU A 210 2.29 13.99 6.87
N TYR A 211 1.56 13.26 6.05
CA TYR A 211 0.91 13.80 4.85
C TYR A 211 -0.40 13.07 4.59
N ASN A 212 -1.39 13.81 4.09
CA ASN A 212 -2.63 13.30 3.52
C ASN A 212 -3.09 14.22 2.41
N GLY A 213 -3.21 13.71 1.21
CA GLY A 213 -3.63 14.51 0.05
C GLY A 213 -3.30 13.88 -1.29
N LYS A 214 -3.36 14.68 -2.34
CA LYS A 214 -3.07 14.21 -3.71
C LYS A 214 -1.58 14.04 -3.93
N VAL A 215 -1.21 13.01 -4.70
CA VAL A 215 0.17 12.78 -5.15
C VAL A 215 0.76 14.04 -5.81
N LYS A 216 -0.01 14.70 -6.67
CA LYS A 216 0.42 15.94 -7.36
C LYS A 216 0.75 17.09 -6.40
N GLU A 217 0.03 17.19 -5.28
CA GLU A 217 0.27 18.22 -4.27
C GLU A 217 1.52 17.93 -3.45
N LEU A 218 1.78 16.64 -3.18
CA LEU A 218 3.02 16.22 -2.54
C LEU A 218 4.24 16.57 -3.40
N LEU A 219 4.18 16.29 -4.71
CA LEU A 219 5.25 16.65 -5.66
C LEU A 219 5.53 18.15 -5.67
N LYS A 220 4.48 18.99 -5.69
CA LYS A 220 4.63 20.46 -5.65
C LYS A 220 5.38 20.95 -4.41
N LYS A 221 5.24 20.28 -3.26
CA LYS A 221 5.98 20.63 -2.04
C LYS A 221 7.48 20.38 -2.14
N ALA A 222 7.92 19.55 -3.08
CA ALA A 222 9.32 19.24 -3.33
C ALA A 222 9.89 20.03 -4.55
N GLU A 223 9.06 20.73 -5.32
CA GLU A 223 9.52 21.56 -6.44
C GLU A 223 10.46 22.64 -5.95
N GLY A 224 11.59 22.80 -6.62
CA GLY A 224 12.64 23.76 -6.27
C GLY A 224 13.65 23.25 -5.25
N TYR A 225 13.38 22.17 -4.54
CA TYR A 225 14.24 21.60 -3.48
C TYR A 225 15.16 20.48 -3.95
N VAL A 226 14.92 19.90 -5.14
CA VAL A 226 15.66 18.72 -5.60
C VAL A 226 16.70 19.13 -6.63
N TRP A 227 17.95 18.85 -6.32
CA TRP A 227 19.10 19.23 -7.13
C TRP A 227 19.91 18.00 -7.54
N THR A 228 20.52 18.04 -8.71
CA THR A 228 21.53 17.06 -9.14
C THR A 228 22.84 17.77 -9.45
N ALA A 229 23.94 17.14 -9.10
CA ALA A 229 25.27 17.64 -9.39
C ALA A 229 26.26 16.47 -9.60
N ASN A 230 27.30 16.72 -10.39
CA ASN A 230 28.43 15.82 -10.49
C ASN A 230 29.54 16.30 -9.55
N ILE A 231 30.06 15.39 -8.73
CA ILE A 231 31.12 15.65 -7.77
C ILE A 231 32.25 14.62 -7.94
N ASP A 232 33.43 14.93 -7.48
CA ASP A 232 34.50 13.96 -7.38
C ASP A 232 34.22 12.93 -6.29
N ARG A 233 34.76 11.71 -6.47
CA ARG A 233 34.51 10.62 -5.51
C ARG A 233 34.96 10.94 -4.09
N GLU A 234 36.02 11.71 -3.97
CA GLU A 234 36.62 12.10 -2.71
C GLU A 234 35.74 13.10 -1.93
N GLU A 235 34.91 13.88 -2.63
CA GLU A 235 34.02 14.88 -2.02
C GLU A 235 32.72 14.28 -1.44
N LEU A 236 32.40 13.01 -1.75
CA LEU A 236 31.11 12.42 -1.39
C LEU A 236 30.83 12.39 0.11
N ASP A 237 31.86 12.06 0.91
CA ASP A 237 31.70 11.97 2.37
C ASP A 237 31.49 13.33 3.02
N ASP A 238 32.11 14.38 2.51
CA ASP A 238 31.88 15.73 2.99
C ASP A 238 30.52 16.29 2.53
N MET A 239 30.10 15.93 1.32
CA MET A 239 28.75 16.27 0.85
C MET A 239 27.66 15.60 1.68
N ARG A 240 27.84 14.33 2.09
CA ARG A 240 26.90 13.61 2.98
C ARG A 240 26.77 14.24 4.36
N LYS A 241 27.82 14.87 4.88
CA LYS A 241 27.78 15.60 6.15
C LYS A 241 27.03 16.92 6.02
N LYS A 242 27.10 17.57 4.84
CA LYS A 242 26.61 18.92 4.62
C LYS A 242 25.16 18.93 4.09
N TYR A 243 24.80 17.95 3.26
CA TYR A 243 23.49 17.91 2.61
C TYR A 243 22.84 16.53 2.68
N PRO A 244 21.49 16.48 2.73
CA PRO A 244 20.74 15.26 2.56
C PRO A 244 20.88 14.70 1.13
N ILE A 245 21.71 13.69 0.95
CA ILE A 245 21.81 12.98 -0.33
C ILE A 245 20.72 11.90 -0.41
N ILE A 246 19.90 11.92 -1.49
CA ILE A 246 18.85 10.94 -1.76
C ILE A 246 19.43 9.73 -2.49
N SER A 247 20.21 9.98 -3.53
CA SER A 247 20.80 8.92 -4.34
C SER A 247 22.15 9.32 -4.92
N THR A 248 22.93 8.32 -5.26
CA THR A 248 24.23 8.48 -5.93
C THR A 248 24.31 7.53 -7.10
N VAL A 249 24.81 8.00 -8.25
CA VAL A 249 25.04 7.20 -9.45
C VAL A 249 26.50 7.42 -9.90
N SER A 250 27.26 6.33 -10.07
CA SER A 250 28.64 6.42 -10.56
C SER A 250 28.67 6.70 -12.06
N GLU A 251 29.36 7.76 -12.47
CA GLU A 251 29.53 8.16 -13.86
C GLU A 251 31.02 8.32 -14.19
N GLY A 252 31.70 7.20 -14.44
CA GLY A 252 33.14 7.19 -14.72
C GLY A 252 33.97 7.72 -13.54
N GLN A 253 34.60 8.89 -13.70
CA GLN A 253 35.42 9.55 -12.66
C GLN A 253 34.54 10.28 -11.63
N TYR A 254 33.34 10.69 -11.99
CA TYR A 254 32.42 11.46 -11.16
C TYR A 254 31.35 10.59 -10.51
N ILE A 255 30.74 11.16 -9.49
CA ILE A 255 29.50 10.64 -8.88
C ILE A 255 28.43 11.70 -9.09
N ARG A 256 27.35 11.32 -9.77
CA ARG A 256 26.14 12.14 -9.79
C ARG A 256 25.40 11.94 -8.48
N VAL A 257 25.20 13.02 -7.74
CA VAL A 257 24.45 13.05 -6.49
C VAL A 257 23.12 13.73 -6.70
N LYS A 258 22.07 13.22 -6.03
CA LYS A 258 20.78 13.88 -5.92
C LYS A 258 20.61 14.38 -4.49
N ILE A 259 20.34 15.67 -4.32
CA ILE A 259 20.41 16.41 -3.06
C ILE A 259 19.07 17.09 -2.79
N ILE A 260 18.64 17.13 -1.52
CA ILE A 260 17.57 18.03 -1.06
C ILE A 260 18.21 19.25 -0.43
N ALA A 261 17.91 20.43 -0.97
CA ALA A 261 18.38 21.71 -0.42
C ALA A 261 17.40 22.84 -0.81
N GLU A 262 17.24 23.82 0.09
CA GLU A 262 16.42 25.01 -0.17
C GLU A 262 17.05 25.93 -1.22
N GLU A 263 18.38 26.03 -1.16
CA GLU A 263 19.16 26.84 -2.09
C GLU A 263 20.07 25.94 -2.93
N LYS A 264 20.60 26.49 -4.02
CA LYS A 264 21.52 25.80 -4.92
C LYS A 264 22.77 25.30 -4.15
N PRO A 265 22.97 23.97 -3.97
CA PRO A 265 24.00 23.45 -3.07
C PRO A 265 25.42 23.55 -3.62
N LEU A 266 25.58 23.56 -4.96
CA LEU A 266 26.86 23.63 -5.67
C LEU A 266 26.70 24.49 -6.91
N LEU A 267 27.79 25.12 -7.38
CA LEU A 267 27.78 25.96 -8.59
C LEU A 267 27.31 25.18 -9.83
N ASN A 268 27.69 23.91 -9.95
CA ASN A 268 27.31 23.02 -11.03
C ASN A 268 25.99 22.26 -10.79
N ALA A 269 25.30 22.52 -9.68
CA ALA A 269 24.03 21.86 -9.42
C ALA A 269 22.90 22.39 -10.32
N GLU A 270 22.07 21.47 -10.80
CA GLU A 270 20.89 21.75 -11.59
C GLU A 270 19.64 21.36 -10.81
N ASN A 271 18.64 22.25 -10.80
CA ASN A 271 17.35 21.94 -10.21
C ASN A 271 16.58 21.01 -11.13
N ILE A 272 16.05 19.91 -10.60
CA ILE A 272 15.32 18.91 -11.36
C ILE A 272 13.89 18.75 -10.83
N LYS A 273 13.00 18.27 -11.71
CA LYS A 273 11.64 17.94 -11.32
C LYS A 273 11.65 16.79 -10.32
N PRO A 274 10.99 16.94 -9.15
CA PRO A 274 10.98 15.89 -8.14
C PRO A 274 10.17 14.67 -8.56
N SER A 275 10.62 13.48 -8.15
CA SER A 275 9.84 12.25 -8.10
C SER A 275 9.06 12.16 -6.76
N ILE A 276 8.14 11.20 -6.64
CA ILE A 276 7.47 10.95 -5.35
C ILE A 276 8.47 10.49 -4.29
N GLU A 277 9.50 9.72 -4.68
CA GLU A 277 10.57 9.33 -3.76
C GLU A 277 11.30 10.54 -3.20
N ASP A 278 11.60 11.53 -4.03
CA ASP A 278 12.25 12.77 -3.60
C ASP A 278 11.37 13.54 -2.61
N ALA A 279 10.08 13.67 -2.94
CA ALA A 279 9.11 14.35 -2.08
C ALA A 279 8.89 13.61 -0.74
N TYR A 280 8.84 12.28 -0.78
CA TYR A 280 8.79 11.42 0.40
C TYR A 280 10.03 11.60 1.28
N MET A 281 11.23 11.55 0.68
CA MET A 281 12.49 11.73 1.41
C MET A 281 12.63 13.12 2.01
N LYS A 282 12.16 14.17 1.32
CA LYS A 282 12.10 15.54 1.86
C LYS A 282 11.24 15.55 3.12
N LEU A 283 10.01 15.02 3.03
CA LEU A 283 9.07 15.00 4.15
C LEU A 283 9.60 14.22 5.36
N MET A 284 10.27 13.08 5.13
CA MET A 284 10.85 12.25 6.19
C MET A 284 12.04 12.90 6.90
N LYS A 285 12.65 13.92 6.32
CA LYS A 285 13.80 14.64 6.90
C LYS A 285 13.40 15.94 7.58
N GLU A 286 12.18 16.44 7.35
CA GLU A 286 11.60 17.57 8.07
C GLU A 286 11.08 17.19 9.48
N VAL A 287 11.03 15.90 9.77
CA VAL A 287 10.67 15.30 11.07
C VAL A 287 11.93 14.89 11.83
#